data_4164c798b901db8548ca33771256dd75
#
_entry.id   4164c798b901db8548ca33771256dd75
#
_cell.length_a   1.000
_cell.length_b   1.000
_cell.length_c   1.000
_cell.angle_alpha   90.00
_cell.angle_beta   90.00
_cell.angle_gamma   90.00
#
_symmetry.space_group_name_H-M   'P 1'
#
loop_
_entity.id
_entity.type
_entity.pdbx_description
1 polymer ?
#
loop_
_entity_poly.entity_id
_entity_poly.type
_entity_poly.pdbx_seq_one_letter_code
_entity_poly.pdbx_strand_id
1 'polypeptide(L)'
;NNSSRSVEQYVKKLEKMGIPAAENDVLLSTHDCIAWLNRNNVNETYCVGTEGMRQMLEAEGISTRSTQPQYVVLGYDTETTYERLEKASLHLHAGVPLMASHPDMVCPSPDGGLPDVGAFLALFKATTGVEATHISGKPNPGMILHKIEELGLKPEECAMVGDRLYTDIAMANRANCM
;
A
#
# COMPACT_ATOMS: atom_id res chain seq x y z
N ASN A 1 -1.18 -0.75 -7.78
CA ASN A 1 -1.63 -1.05 -6.41
C ASN A 1 -1.25 -2.48 -6.03
N ASN A 2 -0.11 -2.70 -5.47
CA ASN A 2 0.22 -3.99 -4.88
C ASN A 2 1.22 -3.77 -3.73
N SER A 3 0.89 -4.27 -2.57
CA SER A 3 1.72 -4.21 -1.37
C SER A 3 2.11 -5.59 -0.84
N SER A 4 1.81 -6.67 -1.59
CA SER A 4 2.13 -8.04 -1.16
C SER A 4 3.57 -8.46 -1.42
N ARG A 5 4.36 -7.65 -2.13
CA ARG A 5 5.73 -7.99 -2.53
C ARG A 5 6.68 -6.83 -2.29
N SER A 6 7.95 -7.15 -2.02
CA SER A 6 9.03 -6.18 -2.02
C SER A 6 9.42 -5.75 -3.44
N VAL A 7 10.18 -4.66 -3.55
CA VAL A 7 10.75 -4.19 -4.82
C VAL A 7 11.59 -5.29 -5.48
N GLU A 8 12.50 -5.93 -4.73
CA GLU A 8 13.33 -7.01 -5.22
C GLU A 8 12.51 -8.17 -5.82
N GLN A 9 11.40 -8.54 -5.15
CA GLN A 9 10.50 -9.60 -5.65
C GLN A 9 9.82 -9.19 -6.97
N TYR A 10 9.54 -7.88 -7.17
CA TYR A 10 9.00 -7.38 -8.43
C TYR A 10 10.05 -7.36 -9.54
N VAL A 11 11.28 -6.91 -9.26
CA VAL A 11 12.39 -6.97 -10.21
C VAL A 11 12.58 -8.40 -10.71
N LYS A 12 12.69 -9.38 -9.80
CA LYS A 12 12.78 -10.81 -10.16
C LYS A 12 11.60 -11.32 -10.97
N LYS A 13 10.38 -10.80 -10.72
CA LYS A 13 9.20 -11.13 -11.52
C LYS A 13 9.32 -10.59 -12.94
N LEU A 14 9.75 -9.35 -13.12
CA LEU A 14 9.94 -8.71 -14.43
C LEU A 14 11.03 -9.40 -15.23
N GLU A 15 12.15 -9.73 -14.60
CA GLU A 15 13.24 -10.51 -15.22
C GLU A 15 12.76 -11.86 -15.77
N LYS A 16 11.93 -12.59 -15.01
CA LYS A 16 11.32 -13.86 -15.48
C LYS A 16 10.39 -13.68 -16.68
N MET A 17 9.86 -12.48 -16.88
CA MET A 17 9.05 -12.11 -18.04
C MET A 17 9.89 -11.57 -19.21
N GLY A 18 11.23 -11.55 -19.07
CA GLY A 18 12.14 -10.99 -20.07
C GLY A 18 12.17 -9.46 -20.10
N ILE A 19 11.68 -8.80 -19.04
CA ILE A 19 11.66 -7.34 -18.93
C ILE A 19 12.79 -6.93 -17.98
N PRO A 20 13.89 -6.33 -18.48
CA PRO A 20 14.94 -5.81 -17.62
C PRO A 20 14.41 -4.64 -16.79
N ALA A 21 14.62 -4.67 -15.49
CA ALA A 21 14.21 -3.61 -14.58
C ALA A 21 15.19 -3.51 -13.40
N ALA A 22 15.47 -2.29 -12.97
CA ALA A 22 16.17 -1.99 -11.72
C ALA A 22 15.15 -1.67 -10.62
N GLU A 23 15.62 -1.60 -9.37
CA GLU A 23 14.74 -1.28 -8.22
C GLU A 23 14.05 0.08 -8.38
N ASN A 24 14.74 1.08 -8.93
CA ASN A 24 14.20 2.42 -9.17
C ASN A 24 13.09 2.46 -10.25
N ASP A 25 12.96 1.41 -11.06
CA ASP A 25 11.90 1.29 -12.07
C ASP A 25 10.59 0.74 -11.48
N VAL A 26 10.60 0.32 -10.20
CA VAL A 26 9.46 -0.31 -9.54
C VAL A 26 8.86 0.64 -8.50
N LEU A 27 7.64 1.08 -8.73
CA LEU A 27 6.89 1.92 -7.80
C LEU A 27 5.67 1.15 -7.27
N LEU A 28 5.61 0.96 -5.96
CA LEU A 28 4.57 0.21 -5.25
C LEU A 28 3.74 1.14 -4.36
N SER A 29 2.50 0.77 -4.06
CA SER A 29 1.68 1.49 -3.08
C SER A 29 2.30 1.51 -1.67
N THR A 30 3.19 0.56 -1.36
CA THR A 30 3.99 0.57 -0.13
C THR A 30 4.90 1.79 -0.03
N HIS A 31 5.47 2.29 -1.14
CA HIS A 31 6.27 3.53 -1.12
C HIS A 31 5.44 4.74 -0.69
N ASP A 32 4.19 4.83 -1.19
CA ASP A 32 3.28 5.91 -0.78
C ASP A 32 2.91 5.82 0.72
N CYS A 33 2.69 4.58 1.23
CA CYS A 33 2.52 4.35 2.67
C CYS A 33 3.72 4.84 3.48
N ILE A 34 4.93 4.45 3.10
CA ILE A 34 6.18 4.84 3.75
C ILE A 34 6.34 6.35 3.73
N ALA A 35 6.17 6.98 2.57
CA ALA A 35 6.28 8.42 2.42
C ALA A 35 5.27 9.17 3.30
N TRP A 36 4.05 8.65 3.43
CA TRP A 36 3.04 9.23 4.31
C TRP A 36 3.40 9.06 5.79
N LEU A 37 3.81 7.86 6.21
CA LEU A 37 4.22 7.57 7.58
C LEU A 37 5.39 8.47 8.01
N ASN A 38 6.42 8.59 7.18
CA ASN A 38 7.59 9.43 7.45
C ASN A 38 7.21 10.92 7.58
N ARG A 39 6.36 11.44 6.67
CA ARG A 39 5.88 12.84 6.75
C ARG A 39 5.06 13.13 8.01
N ASN A 40 4.40 12.13 8.57
CA ASN A 40 3.60 12.25 9.79
C ASN A 40 4.35 11.82 11.07
N ASN A 41 5.67 11.53 10.97
CA ASN A 41 6.51 11.07 12.08
C ASN A 41 5.96 9.80 12.76
N VAL A 42 5.40 8.89 11.98
CA VAL A 42 4.89 7.59 12.43
C VAL A 42 5.96 6.53 12.19
N ASN A 43 6.55 6.00 13.26
CA ASN A 43 7.57 4.97 13.21
C ASN A 43 7.21 3.70 14.01
N GLU A 44 6.11 3.71 14.75
CA GLU A 44 5.60 2.58 15.49
C GLU A 44 4.27 2.12 14.90
N THR A 45 4.27 0.98 14.20
CA THR A 45 3.06 0.45 13.56
C THR A 45 2.79 -1.01 13.93
N TYR A 46 1.52 -1.41 13.79
CA TYR A 46 1.15 -2.81 13.71
C TYR A 46 0.71 -3.11 12.28
N CYS A 47 1.52 -3.88 11.55
CA CYS A 47 1.29 -4.13 10.13
C CYS A 47 0.57 -5.45 9.88
N VAL A 48 -0.60 -5.40 9.27
CA VAL A 48 -1.29 -6.53 8.64
C VAL A 48 -0.89 -6.51 7.16
N GLY A 49 0.19 -7.20 6.85
CA GLY A 49 0.81 -7.24 5.53
C GLY A 49 1.79 -8.40 5.43
N THR A 50 2.19 -8.72 4.21
CA THR A 50 3.17 -9.78 3.94
C THR A 50 4.55 -9.45 4.51
N GLU A 51 5.41 -10.46 4.59
CA GLU A 51 6.81 -10.25 4.97
C GLU A 51 7.51 -9.25 4.04
N GLY A 52 7.25 -9.30 2.73
CA GLY A 52 7.83 -8.36 1.77
C GLY A 52 7.44 -6.90 2.04
N MET A 53 6.19 -6.64 2.41
CA MET A 53 5.75 -5.30 2.82
C MET A 53 6.42 -4.86 4.13
N ARG A 54 6.48 -5.76 5.12
CA ARG A 54 7.10 -5.45 6.41
C ARG A 54 8.57 -5.10 6.27
N GLN A 55 9.32 -5.86 5.48
CA GLN A 55 10.74 -5.58 5.20
C GLN A 55 10.95 -4.19 4.60
N MET A 56 10.08 -3.76 3.68
CA MET A 56 10.17 -2.40 3.12
C MET A 56 9.93 -1.32 4.19
N LEU A 57 8.95 -1.50 5.09
CA LEU A 57 8.70 -0.58 6.19
C LEU A 57 9.87 -0.55 7.19
N GLU A 58 10.39 -1.72 7.57
CA GLU A 58 11.49 -1.86 8.54
C GLU A 58 12.81 -1.31 8.01
N ALA A 59 13.05 -1.40 6.70
CA ALA A 59 14.23 -0.78 6.05
C ALA A 59 14.23 0.76 6.18
N GLU A 60 13.05 1.36 6.30
CA GLU A 60 12.88 2.80 6.53
C GLU A 60 12.73 3.17 8.03
N GLY A 61 13.08 2.24 8.93
CA GLY A 61 13.04 2.46 10.38
C GLY A 61 11.63 2.45 10.99
N ILE A 62 10.62 1.94 10.27
CA ILE A 62 9.24 1.84 10.75
C ILE A 62 9.02 0.44 11.33
N SER A 63 8.78 0.36 12.64
CA SER A 63 8.43 -0.88 13.33
C SER A 63 7.10 -1.42 12.81
N THR A 64 7.01 -2.73 12.57
CA THR A 64 5.81 -3.39 11.99
C THR A 64 5.06 -4.28 12.97
N ARG A 65 5.58 -4.44 14.19
CA ARG A 65 5.03 -5.34 15.23
C ARG A 65 4.95 -4.66 16.61
N SER A 66 4.76 -3.36 16.62
CA SER A 66 4.68 -2.60 17.87
C SER A 66 3.52 -3.08 18.74
N THR A 67 3.76 -3.17 20.05
CA THR A 67 2.73 -3.43 21.04
C THR A 67 1.96 -2.16 21.44
N GLN A 68 2.47 -1.00 21.08
CA GLN A 68 1.86 0.31 21.29
C GLN A 68 1.92 1.11 19.97
N PRO A 69 1.25 0.65 18.90
CA PRO A 69 1.38 1.27 17.60
C PRO A 69 0.67 2.62 17.55
N GLN A 70 1.27 3.55 16.79
CA GLN A 70 0.66 4.82 16.41
C GLN A 70 -0.41 4.63 15.32
N TYR A 71 -0.23 3.60 14.48
CA TYR A 71 -1.14 3.21 13.40
C TYR A 71 -1.20 1.69 13.22
N VAL A 72 -2.38 1.18 12.90
CA VAL A 72 -2.53 -0.11 12.22
C VAL A 72 -2.36 0.13 10.74
N VAL A 73 -1.40 -0.54 10.09
CA VAL A 73 -1.12 -0.43 8.66
C VAL A 73 -1.60 -1.68 7.95
N LEU A 74 -2.50 -1.52 7.00
CA LEU A 74 -3.12 -2.62 6.25
C LEU A 74 -2.59 -2.68 4.83
N GLY A 75 -2.00 -3.81 4.46
CA GLY A 75 -1.57 -4.15 3.12
C GLY A 75 -2.33 -5.34 2.53
N TYR A 76 -2.01 -5.69 1.27
CA TYR A 76 -2.49 -6.91 0.66
C TYR A 76 -1.76 -8.11 1.27
N ASP A 77 -2.33 -8.66 2.35
CA ASP A 77 -1.72 -9.73 3.14
C ASP A 77 -2.20 -11.11 2.71
N THR A 78 -1.41 -11.77 1.87
CA THR A 78 -1.62 -13.16 1.44
C THR A 78 -1.08 -14.19 2.45
N GLU A 79 -0.49 -13.71 3.56
CA GLU A 79 0.09 -14.54 4.63
C GLU A 79 -0.67 -14.36 5.95
N THR A 80 -1.88 -13.78 5.90
CA THR A 80 -2.62 -13.40 7.11
C THR A 80 -3.01 -14.61 7.94
N THR A 81 -3.06 -14.43 9.25
CA THR A 81 -3.55 -15.40 10.22
C THR A 81 -4.63 -14.76 11.08
N TYR A 82 -5.48 -15.57 11.71
CA TYR A 82 -6.49 -15.07 12.64
C TYR A 82 -5.85 -14.26 13.77
N GLU A 83 -4.73 -14.72 14.35
CA GLU A 83 -4.00 -14.01 15.39
C GLU A 83 -3.58 -12.60 14.96
N ARG A 84 -3.17 -12.44 13.71
CA ARG A 84 -2.76 -11.13 13.17
C ARG A 84 -3.97 -10.18 13.05
N LEU A 85 -5.11 -10.70 12.59
CA LEU A 85 -6.37 -9.94 12.52
C LEU A 85 -6.91 -9.59 13.91
N GLU A 86 -6.85 -10.53 14.87
CA GLU A 86 -7.24 -10.34 16.25
C GLU A 86 -6.46 -9.18 16.90
N LYS A 87 -5.13 -9.21 16.83
CA LYS A 87 -4.27 -8.16 17.40
C LYS A 87 -4.55 -6.80 16.75
N ALA A 88 -4.70 -6.75 15.43
CA ALA A 88 -5.07 -5.53 14.74
C ALA A 88 -6.42 -4.98 15.24
N SER A 89 -7.44 -5.85 15.36
CA SER A 89 -8.76 -5.47 15.87
C SER A 89 -8.67 -4.91 17.29
N LEU A 90 -7.87 -5.51 18.18
CA LEU A 90 -7.67 -5.03 19.56
C LEU A 90 -7.03 -3.64 19.58
N HIS A 91 -6.05 -3.36 18.73
CA HIS A 91 -5.47 -2.02 18.59
C HIS A 91 -6.51 -1.01 18.09
N LEU A 92 -7.32 -1.37 17.07
CA LEU A 92 -8.37 -0.51 16.56
C LEU A 92 -9.45 -0.21 17.63
N HIS A 93 -9.88 -1.21 18.42
CA HIS A 93 -10.79 -1.01 19.56
C HIS A 93 -10.18 -0.12 20.65
N ALA A 94 -8.85 -0.13 20.80
CA ALA A 94 -8.14 0.77 21.70
C ALA A 94 -7.99 2.21 21.17
N GLY A 95 -8.55 2.50 19.98
CA GLY A 95 -8.53 3.83 19.39
C GLY A 95 -7.32 4.12 18.48
N VAL A 96 -6.49 3.11 18.19
CA VAL A 96 -5.39 3.28 17.22
C VAL A 96 -5.98 3.49 15.82
N PRO A 97 -5.57 4.53 15.08
CA PRO A 97 -6.09 4.78 13.74
C PRO A 97 -5.63 3.73 12.73
N LEU A 98 -6.43 3.55 11.68
CA LEU A 98 -6.17 2.64 10.58
C LEU A 98 -5.71 3.40 9.34
N MET A 99 -4.66 2.92 8.67
CA MET A 99 -4.33 3.30 7.31
C MET A 99 -4.21 2.07 6.40
N ALA A 100 -4.36 2.28 5.09
CA ALA A 100 -4.29 1.20 4.10
C ALA A 100 -3.41 1.57 2.91
N SER A 101 -2.77 0.55 2.34
CA SER A 101 -1.87 0.69 1.19
C SER A 101 -2.60 1.00 -0.13
N HIS A 102 -3.88 0.63 -0.25
CA HIS A 102 -4.74 0.91 -1.40
C HIS A 102 -6.18 0.47 -1.12
N PRO A 103 -7.16 0.94 -1.90
CA PRO A 103 -8.58 0.66 -1.63
C PRO A 103 -9.13 -0.56 -2.38
N ASP A 104 -8.34 -1.26 -3.21
CA ASP A 104 -8.85 -2.29 -4.11
C ASP A 104 -9.57 -3.40 -3.32
N MET A 105 -10.82 -3.65 -3.67
CA MET A 105 -11.67 -4.64 -3.01
C MET A 105 -11.29 -6.07 -3.40
N VAL A 106 -10.85 -6.24 -4.63
CA VAL A 106 -10.64 -7.54 -5.27
C VAL A 106 -9.34 -7.54 -6.07
N CYS A 107 -8.50 -8.53 -5.83
CA CYS A 107 -7.37 -8.86 -6.70
C CYS A 107 -7.86 -9.83 -7.79
N PRO A 108 -7.74 -9.49 -9.09
CA PRO A 108 -8.12 -10.39 -10.17
C PRO A 108 -7.29 -11.67 -10.19
N SER A 109 -7.95 -12.79 -10.43
CA SER A 109 -7.34 -14.10 -10.63
C SER A 109 -8.08 -14.84 -11.73
N PRO A 110 -7.44 -15.77 -12.46
CA PRO A 110 -8.10 -16.60 -13.49
C PRO A 110 -9.28 -17.39 -12.95
N ASP A 111 -9.24 -17.81 -11.67
CA ASP A 111 -10.25 -18.63 -11.03
C ASP A 111 -11.32 -17.82 -10.28
N GLY A 112 -11.27 -16.49 -10.37
CA GLY A 112 -12.19 -15.58 -9.71
C GLY A 112 -11.49 -14.50 -8.89
N GLY A 113 -12.25 -13.57 -8.33
CA GLY A 113 -11.72 -12.48 -7.51
C GLY A 113 -11.26 -12.97 -6.14
N LEU A 114 -10.06 -12.57 -5.74
CA LEU A 114 -9.52 -12.84 -4.41
C LEU A 114 -9.70 -11.61 -3.50
N PRO A 115 -9.89 -11.80 -2.17
CA PRO A 115 -9.96 -10.69 -1.24
C PRO A 115 -8.69 -9.83 -1.30
N ASP A 116 -8.85 -8.52 -1.47
CA ASP A 116 -7.76 -7.56 -1.44
C ASP A 116 -7.93 -6.58 -0.25
N VAL A 117 -7.14 -5.54 -0.14
CA VAL A 117 -7.12 -4.60 0.99
C VAL A 117 -8.50 -4.05 1.33
N GLY A 118 -9.31 -3.72 0.33
CA GLY A 118 -10.68 -3.23 0.54
C GLY A 118 -11.59 -4.23 1.25
N ALA A 119 -11.41 -5.53 1.02
CA ALA A 119 -12.13 -6.58 1.73
C ALA A 119 -11.72 -6.65 3.21
N PHE A 120 -10.44 -6.49 3.52
CA PHE A 120 -9.95 -6.39 4.90
C PHE A 120 -10.40 -5.09 5.58
N LEU A 121 -10.46 -3.97 4.85
CA LEU A 121 -11.06 -2.73 5.37
C LEU A 121 -12.52 -2.94 5.77
N ALA A 122 -13.30 -3.64 4.94
CA ALA A 122 -14.68 -3.99 5.25
C ALA A 122 -14.79 -4.90 6.48
N LEU A 123 -13.86 -5.88 6.63
CA LEU A 123 -13.78 -6.74 7.80
C LEU A 123 -13.55 -5.91 9.07
N PHE A 124 -12.53 -5.03 9.09
CA PHE A 124 -12.24 -4.21 10.27
C PHE A 124 -13.35 -3.22 10.58
N LYS A 125 -13.96 -2.61 9.55
CA LYS A 125 -15.14 -1.75 9.75
C LYS A 125 -16.30 -2.52 10.40
N ALA A 126 -16.61 -3.72 9.92
CA ALA A 126 -17.67 -4.56 10.47
C ALA A 126 -17.37 -5.02 11.90
N THR A 127 -16.10 -5.29 12.22
CA THR A 127 -15.69 -5.83 13.54
C THR A 127 -15.53 -4.73 14.58
N THR A 128 -14.94 -3.56 14.20
CA THR A 128 -14.51 -2.52 15.14
C THR A 128 -15.25 -1.19 14.96
N GLY A 129 -15.96 -0.99 13.86
CA GLY A 129 -16.53 0.29 13.47
C GLY A 129 -15.53 1.31 12.92
N VAL A 130 -14.22 0.97 12.89
CA VAL A 130 -13.16 1.89 12.47
C VAL A 130 -13.04 1.92 10.95
N GLU A 131 -12.95 3.12 10.40
CA GLU A 131 -12.63 3.38 9.00
C GLU A 131 -11.18 3.87 8.88
N ALA A 132 -10.55 3.62 7.72
CA ALA A 132 -9.21 4.12 7.47
C ALA A 132 -9.18 5.64 7.42
N THR A 133 -8.27 6.26 8.16
CA THR A 133 -8.04 7.70 8.17
C THR A 133 -7.19 8.16 6.99
N HIS A 134 -6.43 7.22 6.42
CA HIS A 134 -5.64 7.43 5.20
C HIS A 134 -5.63 6.16 4.34
N ILE A 135 -5.72 6.33 3.04
CA ILE A 135 -5.57 5.26 2.05
C ILE A 135 -4.60 5.74 0.98
N SER A 136 -3.49 5.03 0.85
CA SER A 136 -2.48 5.24 -0.20
C SER A 136 -2.88 4.57 -1.52
N GLY A 137 -2.00 4.67 -2.53
CA GLY A 137 -2.16 4.01 -3.80
C GLY A 137 -3.28 4.55 -4.69
N LYS A 138 -3.37 4.03 -5.90
CA LYS A 138 -4.35 4.44 -6.92
C LYS A 138 -5.79 4.23 -6.44
N PRO A 139 -6.70 5.17 -6.64
CA PRO A 139 -6.66 6.39 -7.48
C PRO A 139 -6.09 7.63 -6.77
N ASN A 140 -5.49 7.52 -5.58
CA ASN A 140 -4.88 8.65 -4.88
C ASN A 140 -3.55 9.00 -5.56
N PRO A 141 -3.26 10.30 -5.78
CA PRO A 141 -2.10 10.72 -6.57
C PRO A 141 -0.78 10.70 -5.79
N GLY A 142 -0.79 10.48 -4.47
CA GLY A 142 0.37 10.59 -3.59
C GLY A 142 1.58 9.81 -4.10
N MET A 143 1.36 8.56 -4.52
CA MET A 143 2.42 7.69 -5.03
C MET A 143 3.16 8.28 -6.25
N ILE A 144 2.43 8.77 -7.25
CA ILE A 144 3.04 9.33 -8.47
C ILE A 144 3.62 10.73 -8.22
N LEU A 145 2.93 11.57 -7.43
CA LEU A 145 3.42 12.91 -7.10
C LEU A 145 4.73 12.85 -6.32
N HIS A 146 4.85 11.93 -5.37
CA HIS A 146 6.09 11.73 -4.64
C HIS A 146 7.24 11.32 -5.57
N LYS A 147 6.99 10.40 -6.51
CA LYS A 147 8.01 9.99 -7.48
C LYS A 147 8.41 11.09 -8.47
N ILE A 148 7.44 11.89 -8.91
CA ILE A 148 7.68 13.06 -9.77
C ILE A 148 8.57 14.08 -9.06
N GLU A 149 8.28 14.38 -7.78
CA GLU A 149 9.08 15.26 -6.95
C GLU A 149 10.51 14.74 -6.76
N GLU A 150 10.67 13.46 -6.45
CA GLU A 150 11.98 12.80 -6.32
C GLU A 150 12.83 12.92 -7.59
N LEU A 151 12.19 12.82 -8.75
CA LEU A 151 12.86 12.93 -10.06
C LEU A 151 13.08 14.39 -10.49
N GLY A 152 12.59 15.38 -9.75
CA GLY A 152 12.67 16.81 -10.11
C GLY A 152 11.88 17.18 -11.36
N LEU A 153 10.84 16.39 -11.69
CA LEU A 153 9.97 16.61 -12.84
C LEU A 153 8.73 17.40 -12.46
N LYS A 154 7.99 17.86 -13.50
CA LYS A 154 6.66 18.42 -13.32
C LYS A 154 5.58 17.42 -13.76
N PRO A 155 4.37 17.46 -13.19
CA PRO A 155 3.30 16.54 -13.57
C PRO A 155 2.99 16.53 -15.07
N GLU A 156 3.01 17.70 -15.72
CA GLU A 156 2.78 17.84 -17.17
C GLU A 156 3.89 17.24 -18.06
N GLU A 157 5.03 16.89 -17.47
CA GLU A 157 6.13 16.19 -18.17
C GLU A 157 6.00 14.65 -18.03
N CYS A 158 4.96 14.18 -17.33
CA CYS A 158 4.75 12.77 -17.01
C CYS A 158 3.48 12.26 -17.66
N ALA A 159 3.52 11.03 -18.16
CA ALA A 159 2.37 10.32 -18.69
C ALA A 159 2.12 9.02 -17.92
N MET A 160 0.84 8.74 -17.63
CA MET A 160 0.42 7.48 -17.04
C MET A 160 -0.20 6.59 -18.12
N VAL A 161 0.34 5.38 -18.26
CA VAL A 161 -0.24 4.34 -19.11
C VAL A 161 -0.84 3.27 -18.20
N GLY A 162 -2.14 3.00 -18.35
CA GLY A 162 -2.85 2.04 -17.52
C GLY A 162 -4.12 1.53 -18.19
N ASP A 163 -4.65 0.42 -17.69
CA ASP A 163 -5.81 -0.27 -18.25
C ASP A 163 -7.13 0.03 -17.52
N ARG A 164 -7.07 0.75 -16.38
CA ARG A 164 -8.25 1.01 -15.54
C ARG A 164 -8.57 2.49 -15.40
N LEU A 165 -9.74 2.88 -15.90
CA LEU A 165 -10.18 4.28 -15.85
C LEU A 165 -10.36 4.81 -14.42
N TYR A 166 -10.85 3.99 -13.52
CA TYR A 166 -11.17 4.40 -12.14
C TYR A 166 -9.98 4.32 -11.16
N THR A 167 -8.85 3.78 -11.58
CA THR A 167 -7.60 3.77 -10.80
C THR A 167 -6.48 4.53 -11.50
N ASP A 168 -5.98 4.01 -12.63
CA ASP A 168 -4.83 4.57 -13.32
C ASP A 168 -5.10 5.97 -13.88
N ILE A 169 -6.15 6.09 -14.68
CA ILE A 169 -6.50 7.36 -15.32
C ILE A 169 -7.03 8.37 -14.29
N ALA A 170 -7.79 7.90 -13.30
CA ALA A 170 -8.22 8.76 -12.22
C ALA A 170 -7.04 9.31 -11.39
N MET A 171 -5.99 8.51 -11.16
CA MET A 171 -4.76 8.96 -10.49
C MET A 171 -4.02 10.00 -11.35
N ALA A 172 -3.85 9.74 -12.66
CA ALA A 172 -3.21 10.68 -13.58
C ALA A 172 -3.92 12.03 -13.59
N ASN A 173 -5.24 12.03 -13.73
CA ASN A 173 -6.05 13.25 -13.71
C ASN A 173 -5.91 14.02 -12.39
N ARG A 174 -5.90 13.33 -11.24
CA ARG A 174 -5.71 13.95 -9.92
C ARG A 174 -4.30 14.49 -9.71
N ALA A 175 -3.31 13.91 -10.39
CA ALA A 175 -1.93 14.34 -10.36
C ALA A 175 -1.61 15.43 -11.41
N ASN A 176 -2.54 15.77 -12.30
CA ASN A 176 -2.34 16.62 -13.48
C ASN A 176 -1.26 16.07 -14.45
N CYS A 177 -1.14 14.73 -14.54
CA CYS A 177 -0.34 14.06 -15.54
C CYS A 177 -1.15 13.82 -16.84
N MET A 178 -0.42 13.61 -17.94
CA MET A 178 -1.03 13.20 -19.21
C MET A 178 -1.49 11.74 -19.18
#